data_81495b36dd3de829ae32a96900d15bfb
#
_entry.id   81495b36dd3de829ae32a96900d15bfb
#
_cell.length_a   1.000
_cell.length_b   1.000
_cell.length_c   1.000
_cell.angle_alpha   90.00
_cell.angle_beta   90.00
_cell.angle_gamma   90.00
#
_symmetry.space_group_name_H-M   'P 1'
#
loop_
_entity.id
_entity.type
_entity.pdbx_description
1 polymer ?
#
loop_
_entity_poly.entity_id
_entity_poly.type
_entity_poly.pdbx_seq_one_letter_code
_entity_poly.pdbx_strand_id
1 'polypeptide(L)'
;IVAFYPYNRLYLITDGCADLYLRDKTVRMEPDFIYFVPQYTVVRGECDIFGHYFCHFEIDAPFSDLTKFVQFSDRVPADERDRELFETVMKNFPSDTPQKLFNANGAFMLLFSKLLENASYVDSEKTRFIPVLKYVDENYQKPISLEDLANLMSLNTRYFCTLFKSAFRISPWQHVIYTRLNKAAVLLKSNDKSIREISFAVGFEDEFYFSRLFKKKFGLSPLGYRNKLETYQNYSKIGGTLLTKQ
;
A
#
# COMPACT_ATOMS: atom_id res chain seq x y z
N ILE A 1 -1.13 -19.86 3.96
CA ILE A 1 -0.97 -18.77 4.95
C ILE A 1 -1.76 -17.59 4.45
N VAL A 2 -2.81 -17.18 5.19
CA VAL A 2 -3.53 -15.93 4.88
C VAL A 2 -2.58 -14.78 5.17
N ALA A 3 -2.09 -14.14 4.13
CA ALA A 3 -1.08 -13.10 4.25
C ALA A 3 -1.78 -11.74 4.40
N PHE A 4 -1.52 -11.09 5.53
CA PHE A 4 -1.92 -9.72 5.78
C PHE A 4 -0.67 -8.85 5.74
N TYR A 5 -0.57 -8.01 4.72
CA TYR A 5 0.60 -7.16 4.55
C TYR A 5 0.17 -5.69 4.40
N PRO A 6 0.45 -4.87 5.42
CA PRO A 6 0.05 -3.45 5.44
C PRO A 6 1.01 -2.54 4.66
N TYR A 7 2.05 -3.09 4.05
CA TYR A 7 3.09 -2.35 3.34
C TYR A 7 3.09 -2.69 1.85
N ASN A 8 3.52 -1.75 1.03
CA ASN A 8 3.98 -2.05 -0.33
C ASN A 8 5.26 -2.87 -0.26
N ARG A 9 5.47 -3.71 -1.24
CA ARG A 9 6.63 -4.60 -1.28
C ARG A 9 7.25 -4.62 -2.66
N LEU A 10 8.58 -4.58 -2.66
CA LEU A 10 9.39 -4.99 -3.80
C LEU A 10 10.02 -6.34 -3.49
N TYR A 11 9.96 -7.23 -4.45
CA TYR A 11 10.67 -8.51 -4.42
C TYR A 11 11.63 -8.59 -5.61
N LEU A 12 12.83 -9.09 -5.39
CA LEU A 12 13.70 -9.63 -6.42
C LEU A 12 13.85 -11.12 -6.15
N ILE A 13 13.43 -11.95 -7.10
CA ILE A 13 13.51 -13.39 -6.95
C ILE A 13 14.88 -13.86 -7.43
N THR A 14 15.55 -14.65 -6.61
CA THR A 14 16.91 -15.13 -6.87
C THR A 14 16.94 -16.62 -7.21
N ASP A 15 16.00 -17.39 -6.68
CA ASP A 15 15.92 -18.83 -6.89
C ASP A 15 14.52 -19.36 -6.64
N GLY A 16 14.15 -20.45 -7.33
CA GLY A 16 12.86 -21.09 -7.19
C GLY A 16 11.70 -20.27 -7.77
N CYS A 17 10.50 -20.51 -7.28
CA CYS A 17 9.31 -19.78 -7.71
C CYS A 17 8.25 -19.77 -6.61
N ALA A 18 7.34 -18.80 -6.70
CA ALA A 18 6.19 -18.72 -5.81
C ALA A 18 4.93 -18.28 -6.56
N ASP A 19 3.78 -18.73 -6.10
CA ASP A 19 2.50 -18.25 -6.56
C ASP A 19 1.90 -17.30 -5.54
N LEU A 20 1.68 -16.07 -5.96
CA LEU A 20 1.10 -15.02 -5.14
C LEU A 20 -0.35 -14.77 -5.57
N TYR A 21 -1.29 -15.14 -4.71
CA TYR A 21 -2.71 -14.93 -4.95
C TYR A 21 -3.10 -13.54 -4.45
N LEU A 22 -3.39 -12.66 -5.40
CA LEU A 22 -3.93 -11.33 -5.14
C LEU A 22 -5.47 -11.41 -5.16
N ARG A 23 -6.15 -10.31 -4.84
CA ARG A 23 -7.62 -10.29 -4.81
C ARG A 23 -8.26 -10.50 -6.18
N ASP A 24 -7.59 -10.09 -7.23
CA ASP A 24 -8.09 -10.03 -8.61
C ASP A 24 -7.34 -10.94 -9.58
N LYS A 25 -6.19 -11.44 -9.19
CA LYS A 25 -5.33 -12.28 -10.04
C LYS A 25 -4.34 -13.12 -9.24
N THR A 26 -3.73 -14.09 -9.91
CA THR A 26 -2.55 -14.81 -9.42
C THR A 26 -1.32 -14.35 -10.18
N VAL A 27 -0.23 -14.10 -9.45
CA VAL A 27 1.07 -13.73 -10.02
C VAL A 27 2.07 -14.83 -9.73
N ARG A 28 2.61 -15.43 -10.77
CA ARG A 28 3.74 -16.36 -10.68
C ARG A 28 5.01 -15.54 -10.55
N MET A 29 5.73 -15.72 -9.46
CA MET A 29 7.01 -15.06 -9.19
C MET A 29 8.15 -16.01 -9.59
N GLU A 30 9.04 -15.54 -10.46
CA GLU A 30 10.12 -16.29 -11.07
C GLU A 30 11.44 -15.54 -10.91
N PRO A 31 12.62 -16.20 -11.00
CA PRO A 31 13.92 -15.55 -10.93
C PRO A 31 14.11 -14.47 -12.01
N ASP A 32 15.03 -13.56 -11.73
CA ASP A 32 15.44 -12.47 -12.61
C ASP A 32 14.35 -11.43 -12.94
N PHE A 33 13.36 -11.30 -12.03
CA PHE A 33 12.35 -10.26 -12.09
C PHE A 33 12.18 -9.54 -10.75
N ILE A 34 11.90 -8.24 -10.86
CA ILE A 34 11.42 -7.41 -9.75
C ILE A 34 9.91 -7.38 -9.80
N TYR A 35 9.27 -7.63 -8.66
CA TYR A 35 7.81 -7.58 -8.50
C TYR A 35 7.42 -6.46 -7.56
N PHE A 36 6.45 -5.65 -7.98
CA PHE A 36 5.78 -4.70 -7.10
C PHE A 36 4.46 -5.28 -6.60
N VAL A 37 4.34 -5.42 -5.30
CA VAL A 37 3.13 -5.93 -4.66
C VAL A 37 2.54 -4.84 -3.77
N PRO A 38 1.42 -4.23 -4.19
CA PRO A 38 0.78 -3.19 -3.41
C PRO A 38 0.30 -3.68 -2.05
N GLN A 39 0.26 -2.78 -1.08
CA GLN A 39 -0.30 -3.06 0.24
C GLN A 39 -1.75 -3.57 0.15
N TYR A 40 -2.14 -4.48 1.07
CA TYR A 40 -3.49 -5.03 1.20
C TYR A 40 -4.03 -5.83 0.00
N THR A 41 -3.19 -6.20 -0.96
CA THR A 41 -3.63 -6.92 -2.17
C THR A 41 -3.49 -8.44 -2.02
N VAL A 42 -2.53 -8.94 -1.26
CA VAL A 42 -2.25 -10.36 -1.12
C VAL A 42 -3.27 -11.05 -0.25
N VAL A 43 -3.78 -12.17 -0.75
CA VAL A 43 -4.69 -13.08 -0.03
C VAL A 43 -3.92 -14.28 0.50
N ARG A 44 -3.04 -14.84 -0.32
CA ARG A 44 -2.26 -16.05 -0.01
C ARG A 44 -0.98 -16.10 -0.84
N GLY A 45 0.06 -16.77 -0.33
CA GLY A 45 1.26 -17.13 -1.07
C GLY A 45 1.56 -18.60 -0.89
N GLU A 46 2.06 -19.27 -1.95
CA GLU A 46 2.49 -20.65 -1.97
C GLU A 46 3.84 -20.77 -2.66
N CYS A 47 4.76 -21.52 -2.06
CA CYS A 47 6.08 -21.82 -2.62
C CYS A 47 6.62 -23.12 -2.01
N ASP A 48 7.46 -23.83 -2.77
CA ASP A 48 8.23 -24.98 -2.27
C ASP A 48 9.63 -24.51 -1.83
N ILE A 49 10.40 -23.95 -2.75
CA ILE A 49 11.69 -23.31 -2.51
C ILE A 49 11.63 -21.91 -3.12
N PHE A 50 12.07 -20.89 -2.37
CA PHE A 50 11.92 -19.53 -2.79
C PHE A 50 13.02 -18.63 -2.19
N GLY A 51 14.04 -18.35 -2.99
CA GLY A 51 15.08 -17.37 -2.69
C GLY A 51 14.66 -16.00 -3.17
N HIS A 52 14.75 -14.97 -2.33
CA HIS A 52 14.39 -13.62 -2.71
C HIS A 52 15.00 -12.55 -1.81
N TYR A 53 15.26 -11.38 -2.39
CA TYR A 53 15.36 -10.13 -1.65
C TYR A 53 13.99 -9.46 -1.58
N PHE A 54 13.72 -8.77 -0.50
CA PHE A 54 12.51 -7.97 -0.41
C PHE A 54 12.69 -6.73 0.45
N CYS A 55 11.96 -5.69 0.14
CA CYS A 55 11.82 -4.53 1.00
C CYS A 55 10.36 -4.14 1.16
N HIS A 56 10.01 -3.76 2.39
CA HIS A 56 8.72 -3.17 2.73
C HIS A 56 8.86 -1.65 2.73
N PHE A 57 7.90 -0.96 2.15
CA PHE A 57 7.94 0.49 2.10
C PHE A 57 6.54 1.10 2.11
N GLU A 58 6.50 2.36 2.47
CA GLU A 58 5.32 3.21 2.38
C GLU A 58 5.61 4.34 1.41
N ILE A 59 4.59 4.76 0.70
CA ILE A 59 4.66 5.91 -0.18
C ILE A 59 3.84 7.02 0.47
N ASP A 60 4.54 8.01 1.02
CA ASP A 60 3.91 9.18 1.62
C ASP A 60 3.59 10.26 0.58
N ALA A 61 2.74 11.21 0.95
CA ALA A 61 2.48 12.39 0.13
C ALA A 61 3.79 13.19 -0.10
N PRO A 62 4.03 13.77 -1.29
CA PRO A 62 3.12 13.85 -2.44
C PRO A 62 3.12 12.60 -3.33
N PHE A 63 4.00 11.64 -3.11
CA PHE A 63 4.18 10.47 -3.97
C PHE A 63 3.08 9.42 -3.81
N SER A 64 2.32 9.42 -2.71
CA SER A 64 1.16 8.53 -2.55
C SER A 64 0.11 8.71 -3.65
N ASP A 65 0.06 9.89 -4.26
CA ASP A 65 -0.82 10.16 -5.38
C ASP A 65 -0.33 9.55 -6.69
N LEU A 66 0.98 9.34 -6.86
CA LEU A 66 1.54 8.70 -8.06
C LEU A 66 0.97 7.29 -8.25
N THR A 67 0.81 6.52 -7.17
CA THR A 67 0.26 5.15 -7.26
C THR A 67 -1.21 5.13 -7.69
N LYS A 68 -1.92 6.23 -7.54
CA LYS A 68 -3.31 6.37 -8.02
C LYS A 68 -3.39 6.61 -9.53
N PHE A 69 -2.32 7.16 -10.13
CA PHE A 69 -2.25 7.57 -11.53
C PHE A 69 -1.26 6.75 -12.35
N VAL A 70 -0.59 5.80 -11.73
CA VAL A 70 0.39 4.92 -12.38
C VAL A 70 -0.09 3.48 -12.23
N GLN A 71 -0.21 2.79 -13.35
CA GLN A 71 -0.40 1.35 -13.37
C GLN A 71 0.96 0.69 -13.55
N PHE A 72 1.49 0.16 -12.46
CA PHE A 72 2.74 -0.58 -12.47
C PHE A 72 2.55 -1.91 -13.21
N SER A 73 3.56 -2.31 -13.95
CA SER A 73 3.66 -3.68 -14.44
C SER A 73 3.78 -4.64 -13.24
N ASP A 74 3.21 -5.84 -13.38
CA ASP A 74 3.30 -6.85 -12.30
C ASP A 74 4.73 -7.25 -12.02
N ARG A 75 5.57 -7.24 -13.06
CA ARG A 75 7.00 -7.53 -12.99
C ARG A 75 7.79 -6.69 -14.00
N VAL A 76 9.05 -6.43 -13.69
CA VAL A 76 10.03 -5.87 -14.62
C VAL A 76 11.28 -6.74 -14.61
N PRO A 77 11.97 -6.92 -15.75
CA PRO A 77 13.22 -7.69 -15.77
C PRO A 77 14.26 -7.06 -14.83
N ALA A 78 14.96 -7.89 -14.08
CA ALA A 78 16.07 -7.49 -13.23
C ALA A 78 17.41 -7.77 -13.91
N ASP A 79 18.39 -6.94 -13.60
CA ASP A 79 19.79 -7.11 -13.99
C ASP A 79 20.71 -7.16 -12.77
N GLU A 80 22.03 -7.28 -12.98
CA GLU A 80 23.02 -7.37 -11.91
C GLU A 80 23.04 -6.09 -11.05
N ARG A 81 22.86 -4.92 -11.66
CA ARG A 81 22.79 -3.64 -10.95
C ARG A 81 21.61 -3.60 -9.97
N ASP A 82 20.47 -4.17 -10.35
CA ASP A 82 19.31 -4.24 -9.48
C ASP A 82 19.59 -5.13 -8.26
N ARG A 83 20.32 -6.21 -8.45
CA ARG A 83 20.76 -7.09 -7.36
C ARG A 83 21.68 -6.33 -6.38
N GLU A 84 22.66 -5.61 -6.89
CA GLU A 84 23.56 -4.77 -6.08
C GLU A 84 22.79 -3.68 -5.30
N LEU A 85 21.76 -3.10 -5.93
CA LEU A 85 20.90 -2.11 -5.27
C LEU A 85 20.09 -2.75 -4.13
N PHE A 86 19.49 -3.93 -4.33
CA PHE A 86 18.80 -4.66 -3.27
C PHE A 86 19.76 -5.01 -2.12
N GLU A 87 20.95 -5.49 -2.41
CA GLU A 87 21.98 -5.77 -1.41
C GLU A 87 22.38 -4.50 -0.63
N THR A 88 22.48 -3.36 -1.33
CA THR A 88 22.76 -2.07 -0.71
C THR A 88 21.63 -1.67 0.25
N VAL A 89 20.37 -1.86 -0.13
CA VAL A 89 19.23 -1.63 0.77
C VAL A 89 19.33 -2.55 1.98
N MET A 90 19.50 -3.86 1.77
CA MET A 90 19.55 -4.85 2.86
C MET A 90 20.73 -4.63 3.83
N LYS A 91 21.91 -4.26 3.32
CA LYS A 91 23.10 -4.00 4.11
C LYS A 91 22.97 -2.73 4.96
N ASN A 92 22.26 -1.73 4.48
CA ASN A 92 22.17 -0.41 5.11
C ASN A 92 20.86 -0.18 5.88
N PHE A 93 19.92 -1.14 5.86
CA PHE A 93 18.66 -1.05 6.59
C PHE A 93 18.38 -2.33 7.41
N PRO A 94 17.96 -2.27 8.71
CA PRO A 94 17.75 -1.04 9.50
C PRO A 94 19.05 -0.31 9.78
N SER A 95 18.99 1.03 9.79
CA SER A 95 20.16 1.90 9.81
C SER A 95 20.41 2.49 11.20
N ASP A 96 21.66 2.47 11.62
CA ASP A 96 22.18 3.10 12.84
C ASP A 96 22.83 4.47 12.61
N THR A 97 23.01 4.86 11.34
CA THR A 97 23.60 6.15 10.96
C THR A 97 22.82 6.82 9.82
N PRO A 98 22.81 8.19 9.77
CA PRO A 98 22.21 8.90 8.65
C PRO A 98 22.76 8.49 7.30
N GLN A 99 24.07 8.27 7.20
CA GLN A 99 24.71 7.87 5.94
C GLN A 99 24.16 6.54 5.41
N LYS A 100 24.03 5.53 6.25
CA LYS A 100 23.45 4.24 5.86
C LYS A 100 22.00 4.40 5.42
N LEU A 101 21.21 5.22 6.15
CA LEU A 101 19.83 5.51 5.81
C LEU A 101 19.72 6.16 4.41
N PHE A 102 20.58 7.15 4.12
CA PHE A 102 20.60 7.78 2.79
C PHE A 102 21.03 6.81 1.69
N ASN A 103 22.01 5.93 1.95
CA ASN A 103 22.42 4.90 1.00
C ASN A 103 21.29 3.92 0.69
N ALA A 104 20.59 3.42 1.71
CA ALA A 104 19.45 2.53 1.52
C ALA A 104 18.31 3.21 0.73
N ASN A 105 17.98 4.45 1.09
CA ASN A 105 16.92 5.20 0.40
C ASN A 105 17.31 5.52 -1.05
N GLY A 106 18.56 5.90 -1.31
CA GLY A 106 19.06 6.15 -2.66
C GLY A 106 18.98 4.91 -3.55
N ALA A 107 19.45 3.77 -3.05
CA ALA A 107 19.35 2.49 -3.75
C ALA A 107 17.89 2.08 -4.00
N PHE A 108 17.01 2.23 -2.99
CA PHE A 108 15.59 1.97 -3.14
C PHE A 108 14.94 2.88 -4.19
N MET A 109 15.26 4.16 -4.21
CA MET A 109 14.70 5.10 -5.20
C MET A 109 15.10 4.73 -6.63
N LEU A 110 16.31 4.21 -6.85
CA LEU A 110 16.74 3.71 -8.16
C LEU A 110 15.95 2.46 -8.57
N LEU A 111 15.75 1.51 -7.67
CA LEU A 111 14.89 0.33 -7.91
C LEU A 111 13.45 0.73 -8.22
N PHE A 112 12.93 1.70 -7.49
CA PHE A 112 11.56 2.17 -7.70
C PHE A 112 11.41 2.95 -9.02
N SER A 113 12.43 3.72 -9.45
CA SER A 113 12.41 4.42 -10.73
C SER A 113 12.31 3.46 -11.92
N LYS A 114 12.94 2.30 -11.85
CA LYS A 114 12.84 1.25 -12.88
C LYS A 114 11.41 0.74 -13.06
N LEU A 115 10.64 0.63 -11.97
CA LEU A 115 9.21 0.29 -12.06
C LEU A 115 8.42 1.39 -12.77
N LEU A 116 8.77 2.66 -12.57
CA LEU A 116 8.10 3.79 -13.21
C LEU A 116 8.39 3.86 -14.72
N GLU A 117 9.58 3.49 -15.16
CA GLU A 117 9.95 3.43 -16.59
C GLU A 117 9.05 2.45 -17.37
N ASN A 118 8.64 1.36 -16.72
CA ASN A 118 7.78 0.33 -17.29
C ASN A 118 6.30 0.50 -16.93
N ALA A 119 5.95 1.60 -16.32
CA ALA A 119 4.59 1.87 -15.90
C ALA A 119 3.78 2.59 -16.98
N SER A 120 2.51 2.24 -17.11
CA SER A 120 1.58 3.03 -17.90
C SER A 120 0.95 4.12 -17.04
N TYR A 121 0.95 5.34 -17.58
CA TYR A 121 0.22 6.43 -16.91
C TYR A 121 -1.27 6.22 -17.10
N VAL A 122 -1.99 6.27 -16.00
CA VAL A 122 -3.42 6.05 -16.01
C VAL A 122 -4.11 7.23 -16.71
N ASP A 123 -5.03 6.85 -17.55
CA ASP A 123 -5.94 7.59 -18.41
C ASP A 123 -6.26 9.03 -17.95
N SER A 124 -6.29 9.94 -18.91
CA SER A 124 -6.70 11.35 -18.75
C SER A 124 -8.06 11.51 -18.02
N GLU A 125 -8.93 10.51 -18.12
CA GLU A 125 -10.20 10.51 -17.39
C GLU A 125 -10.04 10.50 -15.86
N LYS A 126 -9.02 9.83 -15.32
CA LYS A 126 -8.79 9.80 -13.87
C LYS A 126 -8.10 11.06 -13.36
N THR A 127 -7.22 11.66 -14.16
CA THR A 127 -6.48 12.88 -13.78
C THR A 127 -7.42 14.07 -13.55
N ARG A 128 -8.56 14.12 -14.23
CA ARG A 128 -9.58 15.15 -13.99
C ARG A 128 -10.12 15.15 -12.54
N PHE A 129 -10.06 14.01 -11.82
CA PHE A 129 -10.53 13.90 -10.45
C PHE A 129 -9.48 14.27 -9.40
N ILE A 130 -8.27 14.69 -9.79
CA ILE A 130 -7.22 15.12 -8.85
C ILE A 130 -7.73 16.09 -7.78
N PRO A 131 -8.52 17.15 -8.12
CA PRO A 131 -9.05 18.05 -7.10
C PRO A 131 -9.91 17.34 -6.05
N VAL A 132 -10.75 16.39 -6.48
CA VAL A 132 -11.61 15.61 -5.59
C VAL A 132 -10.78 14.69 -4.68
N LEU A 133 -9.80 13.98 -5.25
CA LEU A 133 -8.95 13.07 -4.48
C LEU A 133 -8.12 13.82 -3.44
N LYS A 134 -7.56 14.96 -3.82
CA LYS A 134 -6.80 15.85 -2.93
C LYS A 134 -7.69 16.39 -1.82
N TYR A 135 -8.87 16.89 -2.15
CA TYR A 135 -9.82 17.41 -1.17
C TYR A 135 -10.19 16.35 -0.13
N VAL A 136 -10.47 15.11 -0.56
CA VAL A 136 -10.78 13.99 0.35
C VAL A 136 -9.57 13.67 1.23
N ASP A 137 -8.36 13.64 0.70
CA ASP A 137 -7.14 13.35 1.48
C ASP A 137 -6.82 14.43 2.52
N GLU A 138 -7.12 15.69 2.22
CA GLU A 138 -6.91 16.82 3.14
C GLU A 138 -8.04 16.98 4.18
N ASN A 139 -9.25 16.53 3.87
CA ASN A 139 -10.45 16.79 4.69
C ASN A 139 -11.16 15.53 5.20
N TYR A 140 -10.57 14.33 5.06
CA TYR A 140 -11.22 13.06 5.41
C TYR A 140 -11.78 13.01 6.85
N GLN A 141 -11.21 13.75 7.78
CA GLN A 141 -11.63 13.82 9.19
C GLN A 141 -12.96 14.55 9.38
N LYS A 142 -13.29 15.44 8.46
CA LYS A 142 -14.48 16.31 8.52
C LYS A 142 -15.68 15.64 7.84
N PRO A 143 -16.91 16.11 8.12
CA PRO A 143 -18.04 15.77 7.29
C PRO A 143 -17.78 16.18 5.83
N ILE A 144 -17.96 15.26 4.89
CA ILE A 144 -17.85 15.47 3.45
C ILE A 144 -19.17 15.06 2.84
N SER A 145 -19.79 15.93 2.05
CA SER A 145 -20.98 15.60 1.27
C SER A 145 -20.62 15.24 -0.19
N LEU A 146 -21.48 14.49 -0.86
CA LEU A 146 -21.31 14.23 -2.29
C LEU A 146 -21.47 15.49 -3.12
N GLU A 147 -22.24 16.47 -2.63
CA GLU A 147 -22.43 17.76 -3.26
C GLU A 147 -21.15 18.59 -3.23
N ASP A 148 -20.42 18.62 -2.09
CA ASP A 148 -19.12 19.27 -1.99
C ASP A 148 -18.15 18.74 -3.04
N LEU A 149 -18.08 17.40 -3.16
CA LEU A 149 -17.19 16.73 -4.14
C LEU A 149 -17.59 17.05 -5.60
N ALA A 150 -18.88 17.07 -5.90
CA ALA A 150 -19.39 17.39 -7.24
C ALA A 150 -19.12 18.85 -7.62
N ASN A 151 -19.24 19.77 -6.66
CA ASN A 151 -18.99 21.19 -6.84
C ASN A 151 -17.52 21.50 -7.21
N LEU A 152 -16.55 20.72 -6.69
CA LEU A 152 -15.15 20.84 -7.08
C LEU A 152 -14.90 20.62 -8.58
N MET A 153 -15.82 19.95 -9.25
CA MET A 153 -15.76 19.70 -10.70
C MET A 153 -16.80 20.48 -11.49
N SER A 154 -17.57 21.36 -10.84
CA SER A 154 -18.68 22.07 -11.45
C SER A 154 -19.72 21.14 -12.10
N LEU A 155 -19.99 19.99 -11.46
CA LEU A 155 -20.92 18.97 -11.92
C LEU A 155 -22.11 18.83 -10.96
N ASN A 156 -23.26 18.39 -11.49
CA ASN A 156 -24.32 17.92 -10.61
C ASN A 156 -23.92 16.59 -9.95
N THR A 157 -24.41 16.35 -8.74
CA THR A 157 -24.04 15.20 -7.90
C THR A 157 -24.27 13.86 -8.59
N ARG A 158 -25.39 13.68 -9.31
CA ARG A 158 -25.72 12.43 -9.99
C ARG A 158 -24.72 12.10 -11.09
N TYR A 159 -24.41 13.08 -11.94
CA TYR A 159 -23.46 12.90 -13.05
C TYR A 159 -22.05 12.68 -12.53
N PHE A 160 -21.64 13.45 -11.52
CA PHE A 160 -20.36 13.25 -10.82
C PHE A 160 -20.21 11.81 -10.30
N CYS A 161 -21.21 11.29 -9.57
CA CYS A 161 -21.16 9.92 -9.04
C CYS A 161 -21.03 8.87 -10.14
N THR A 162 -21.72 9.06 -11.27
CA THR A 162 -21.62 8.16 -12.42
C THR A 162 -20.23 8.16 -13.02
N LEU A 163 -19.66 9.34 -13.29
CA LEU A 163 -18.33 9.48 -13.85
C LEU A 163 -17.24 8.94 -12.91
N PHE A 164 -17.34 9.28 -11.63
CA PHE A 164 -16.37 8.79 -10.63
C PHE A 164 -16.38 7.27 -10.54
N LYS A 165 -17.58 6.66 -10.50
CA LYS A 165 -17.73 5.20 -10.47
C LYS A 165 -17.22 4.54 -11.75
N SER A 166 -17.39 5.17 -12.91
CA SER A 166 -16.82 4.69 -14.17
C SER A 166 -15.28 4.67 -14.10
N ALA A 167 -14.68 5.78 -13.65
CA ALA A 167 -13.23 5.95 -13.59
C ALA A 167 -12.56 5.05 -12.53
N PHE A 168 -13.13 4.95 -11.32
CA PHE A 168 -12.49 4.29 -10.17
C PHE A 168 -13.11 2.95 -9.77
N ARG A 169 -14.19 2.51 -10.41
CA ARG A 169 -14.94 1.28 -10.11
C ARG A 169 -15.52 1.22 -8.70
N ILE A 170 -15.45 2.31 -7.95
CA ILE A 170 -16.05 2.49 -6.62
C ILE A 170 -16.82 3.81 -6.59
N SER A 171 -17.77 3.95 -5.68
CA SER A 171 -18.48 5.23 -5.51
C SER A 171 -17.57 6.28 -4.82
N PRO A 172 -17.84 7.60 -5.01
CA PRO A 172 -17.13 8.64 -4.28
C PRO A 172 -17.19 8.45 -2.77
N TRP A 173 -18.35 8.05 -2.23
CA TRP A 173 -18.49 7.77 -0.82
C TRP A 173 -17.63 6.59 -0.34
N GLN A 174 -17.56 5.52 -1.13
CA GLN A 174 -16.64 4.40 -0.84
C GLN A 174 -15.18 4.86 -0.85
N HIS A 175 -14.81 5.80 -1.71
CA HIS A 175 -13.47 6.38 -1.71
C HIS A 175 -13.19 7.14 -0.40
N VAL A 176 -14.10 7.99 0.07
CA VAL A 176 -13.99 8.67 1.37
C VAL A 176 -13.79 7.66 2.51
N ILE A 177 -14.64 6.63 2.56
CA ILE A 177 -14.54 5.57 3.57
C ILE A 177 -13.17 4.87 3.50
N TYR A 178 -12.70 4.52 2.30
CA TYR A 178 -11.41 3.83 2.14
C TYR A 178 -10.23 4.71 2.54
N THR A 179 -10.28 6.01 2.25
CA THR A 179 -9.28 6.97 2.73
C THR A 179 -9.24 7.00 4.25
N ARG A 180 -10.38 7.14 4.92
CA ARG A 180 -10.49 7.10 6.39
C ARG A 180 -9.91 5.80 6.98
N LEU A 181 -10.27 4.66 6.43
CA LEU A 181 -9.78 3.36 6.89
C LEU A 181 -8.27 3.20 6.68
N ASN A 182 -7.71 3.72 5.57
CA ASN A 182 -6.27 3.72 5.34
C ASN A 182 -5.53 4.60 6.35
N LYS A 183 -6.03 5.82 6.61
CA LYS A 183 -5.47 6.72 7.65
C LYS A 183 -5.56 6.07 9.05
N ALA A 184 -6.66 5.38 9.37
CA ALA A 184 -6.78 4.62 10.61
C ALA A 184 -5.73 3.50 10.71
N ALA A 185 -5.47 2.78 9.63
CA ALA A 185 -4.44 1.74 9.61
C ALA A 185 -3.04 2.30 9.93
N VAL A 186 -2.73 3.52 9.50
CA VAL A 186 -1.49 4.22 9.86
C VAL A 186 -1.48 4.56 11.37
N LEU A 187 -2.58 5.13 11.90
CA LEU A 187 -2.67 5.48 13.32
C LEU A 187 -2.61 4.26 14.25
N LEU A 188 -3.04 3.08 13.78
CA LEU A 188 -2.97 1.83 14.53
C LEU A 188 -1.54 1.30 14.73
N LYS A 189 -0.53 1.87 14.04
CA LYS A 189 0.88 1.50 14.23
C LYS A 189 1.45 1.98 15.56
N SER A 190 0.89 3.03 16.13
CA SER A 190 1.21 3.49 17.48
C SER A 190 0.16 3.01 18.48
N ASN A 191 0.60 2.81 19.75
CA ASN A 191 -0.29 2.39 20.83
C ASN A 191 -0.85 3.57 21.63
N ASP A 192 -0.64 4.81 21.16
CA ASP A 192 -0.95 6.02 21.94
C ASP A 192 -2.45 6.32 22.03
N LYS A 193 -3.25 5.72 21.11
CA LYS A 193 -4.69 5.98 21.02
C LYS A 193 -5.52 4.69 21.09
N SER A 194 -6.65 4.75 21.76
CA SER A 194 -7.66 3.69 21.74
C SER A 194 -8.27 3.53 20.34
N ILE A 195 -8.91 2.39 20.07
CA ILE A 195 -9.63 2.15 18.82
C ILE A 195 -10.72 3.19 18.60
N ARG A 196 -11.41 3.55 19.71
CA ARG A 196 -12.46 4.58 19.70
C ARG A 196 -11.91 5.95 19.29
N GLU A 197 -10.81 6.39 19.91
CA GLU A 197 -10.16 7.66 19.55
C GLU A 197 -9.70 7.70 18.10
N ILE A 198 -9.16 6.59 17.59
CA ILE A 198 -8.76 6.49 16.20
C ILE A 198 -9.98 6.60 15.28
N SER A 199 -11.09 5.91 15.61
CA SER A 199 -12.30 5.96 14.77
C SER A 199 -12.81 7.38 14.61
N PHE A 200 -12.88 8.15 15.69
CA PHE A 200 -13.30 9.56 15.66
C PHE A 200 -12.27 10.46 14.96
N ALA A 201 -10.96 10.24 15.22
CA ALA A 201 -9.89 11.01 14.59
C ALA A 201 -9.86 10.90 13.07
N VAL A 202 -10.35 9.80 12.51
CA VAL A 202 -10.45 9.62 11.05
C VAL A 202 -11.84 9.93 10.48
N GLY A 203 -12.75 10.49 11.29
CA GLY A 203 -14.04 11.01 10.85
C GLY A 203 -15.20 10.01 10.86
N PHE A 204 -15.11 8.90 11.60
CA PHE A 204 -16.27 8.06 11.90
C PHE A 204 -16.97 8.54 13.17
N GLU A 205 -18.29 8.53 13.18
CA GLU A 205 -19.11 8.89 14.35
C GLU A 205 -19.46 7.67 15.22
N ASP A 206 -19.26 6.46 14.69
CA ASP A 206 -19.58 5.19 15.33
C ASP A 206 -18.41 4.23 15.24
N GLU A 207 -17.85 3.82 16.39
CA GLU A 207 -16.74 2.89 16.52
C GLU A 207 -17.08 1.48 16.01
N PHE A 208 -18.34 1.02 16.21
CA PHE A 208 -18.74 -0.32 15.77
C PHE A 208 -18.88 -0.38 14.25
N TYR A 209 -19.44 0.69 13.65
CA TYR A 209 -19.51 0.83 12.20
C TYR A 209 -18.10 0.88 11.59
N PHE A 210 -17.21 1.69 12.17
CA PHE A 210 -15.81 1.73 11.80
C PHE A 210 -15.16 0.35 11.85
N SER A 211 -15.27 -0.35 12.98
CA SER A 211 -14.63 -1.67 13.19
C SER A 211 -15.14 -2.73 12.21
N ARG A 212 -16.42 -2.70 11.88
CA ARG A 212 -17.03 -3.59 10.86
C ARG A 212 -16.48 -3.32 9.47
N LEU A 213 -16.40 -2.04 9.06
CA LEU A 213 -15.85 -1.66 7.75
C LEU A 213 -14.35 -1.92 7.68
N PHE A 214 -13.62 -1.68 8.76
CA PHE A 214 -12.19 -1.96 8.86
C PHE A 214 -11.95 -3.47 8.67
N LYS A 215 -12.67 -4.33 9.41
CA LYS A 215 -12.57 -5.78 9.26
C LYS A 215 -12.94 -6.24 7.85
N LYS A 216 -13.98 -5.66 7.25
CA LYS A 216 -14.36 -5.97 5.85
C LYS A 216 -13.25 -5.64 4.86
N LYS A 217 -12.54 -4.51 5.07
CA LYS A 217 -11.47 -4.07 4.17
C LYS A 217 -10.16 -4.83 4.39
N PHE A 218 -9.74 -4.98 5.65
CA PHE A 218 -8.40 -5.49 6.00
C PHE A 218 -8.39 -6.96 6.46
N GLY A 219 -9.55 -7.60 6.60
CA GLY A 219 -9.67 -8.98 7.06
C GLY A 219 -9.51 -9.17 8.57
N LEU A 220 -9.06 -8.16 9.31
CA LEU A 220 -8.84 -8.16 10.76
C LEU A 220 -9.62 -7.02 11.42
N SER A 221 -10.06 -7.21 12.68
CA SER A 221 -10.55 -6.10 13.48
C SER A 221 -9.43 -5.07 13.72
N PRO A 222 -9.73 -3.81 14.03
CA PRO A 222 -8.72 -2.79 14.31
C PRO A 222 -7.72 -3.23 15.41
N LEU A 223 -8.21 -3.84 16.49
CA LEU A 223 -7.36 -4.36 17.55
C LEU A 223 -6.51 -5.54 17.07
N GLY A 224 -7.11 -6.49 16.36
CA GLY A 224 -6.36 -7.63 15.78
C GLY A 224 -5.30 -7.18 14.78
N TYR A 225 -5.57 -6.10 14.05
CA TYR A 225 -4.63 -5.46 13.15
C TYR A 225 -3.43 -4.87 13.91
N ARG A 226 -3.68 -4.10 14.98
CA ARG A 226 -2.65 -3.52 15.86
C ARG A 226 -1.75 -4.60 16.45
N ASN A 227 -2.33 -5.62 17.07
CA ASN A 227 -1.56 -6.71 17.69
C ASN A 227 -0.67 -7.44 16.67
N LYS A 228 -1.15 -7.59 15.45
CA LYS A 228 -0.37 -8.22 14.38
C LYS A 228 0.79 -7.34 13.92
N LEU A 229 0.61 -6.01 13.86
CA LEU A 229 1.70 -5.08 13.57
C LEU A 229 2.79 -5.11 14.63
N GLU A 230 2.45 -5.14 15.90
CA GLU A 230 3.40 -5.27 17.01
C GLU A 230 4.24 -6.55 16.89
N THR A 231 3.60 -7.65 16.55
CA THR A 231 4.29 -8.91 16.29
C THR A 231 5.33 -8.74 15.18
N TYR A 232 4.99 -8.12 14.04
CA TYR A 232 5.93 -7.87 12.95
C TYR A 232 7.06 -6.91 13.34
N GLN A 233 6.77 -5.83 14.06
CA GLN A 233 7.80 -4.89 14.54
C GLN A 233 8.78 -5.56 15.50
N ASN A 234 8.32 -6.46 16.34
CA ASN A 234 9.18 -7.23 17.24
C ASN A 234 10.05 -8.21 16.47
N TYR A 235 9.54 -8.89 15.44
CA TYR A 235 10.36 -9.74 14.56
C TYR A 235 11.43 -8.96 13.80
N SER A 236 11.13 -7.77 13.28
CA SER A 236 12.12 -6.95 12.58
C SER A 236 13.21 -6.38 13.49
N LYS A 237 12.91 -6.13 14.77
CA LYS A 237 13.91 -5.70 15.77
C LYS A 237 14.89 -6.81 16.18
N ILE A 238 14.52 -8.08 16.01
CA ILE A 238 15.35 -9.23 16.39
C ILE A 238 16.33 -9.62 15.26
N GLY A 239 16.38 -8.88 14.14
CA GLY A 239 17.33 -9.14 13.06
C GLY A 239 17.11 -10.49 12.35
N GLY A 240 15.88 -10.96 12.33
CA GLY A 240 15.50 -12.21 11.69
C GLY A 240 15.38 -12.04 10.18
N THR A 241 16.40 -12.47 9.42
CA THR A 241 16.19 -12.98 8.08
C THR A 241 15.16 -14.09 8.20
N LEU A 242 13.91 -13.83 7.80
CA LEU A 242 12.90 -14.89 7.70
C LEU A 242 13.26 -15.81 6.51
N LEU A 243 14.28 -16.65 6.71
CA LEU A 243 14.39 -17.91 6.02
C LEU A 243 13.34 -18.83 6.66
N THR A 244 12.11 -18.74 6.22
CA THR A 244 11.14 -19.78 6.53
C THR A 244 11.47 -21.00 5.68
N LYS A 245 12.34 -21.84 6.24
CA LYS A 245 12.29 -23.27 5.93
C LYS A 245 11.01 -23.80 6.57
N GLN A 246 10.01 -24.11 5.77
CA GLN A 246 9.06 -25.21 5.96
C GLN A 246 8.59 -25.66 4.61
#